data_c9fa6c722f1a7203010388dcb09e4a3f
#
_entry.id   c9fa6c722f1a7203010388dcb09e4a3f
#
_cell.length_a   1.000
_cell.length_b   1.000
_cell.length_c   1.000
_cell.angle_alpha   90.00
_cell.angle_beta   90.00
_cell.angle_gamma   90.00
#
_symmetry.space_group_name_H-M   'P 1'
#
loop_
_entity.id
_entity.type
_entity.pdbx_description
1 polymer ?
#
loop_
_entity_poly.entity_id
_entity_poly.type
_entity_poly.pdbx_seq_one_letter_code
_entity_poly.pdbx_strand_id
1 'polypeptide(L)'
;MNFDVLKGRPIRIMWSQRDPSLRRSGVGNVFIKNLDKAIDNKAMYDTFSAFGNILSCKVAQDGASGESKGYGFVHFETEEAALSAIQKVNGMLLNGKKVFVGRFVPRKDREIELGEKAKKFTNVFIKNLSEDVDESELTTMFEKYGKITSLKVMKGNFISQDFSIIFFSMMSPCFTW
;
A
#
# COMPACT_ATOMS: atom_id res chain seq x y z
N MET A 1 22.73 -17.95 10.55
CA MET A 1 23.56 -16.83 10.03
C MET A 1 22.76 -15.74 9.32
N ASN A 2 21.62 -16.04 8.66
CA ASN A 2 20.80 -14.98 8.07
C ASN A 2 20.09 -14.20 9.19
N PHE A 3 20.17 -12.88 9.15
CA PHE A 3 19.70 -11.94 10.19
C PHE A 3 20.45 -11.95 11.53
N ASP A 4 21.57 -12.65 11.65
CA ASP A 4 22.44 -12.54 12.81
C ASP A 4 23.07 -11.13 12.87
N VAL A 5 23.30 -10.66 14.10
CA VAL A 5 23.87 -9.32 14.30
C VAL A 5 25.39 -9.37 14.17
N LEU A 6 25.93 -8.64 13.20
CA LEU A 6 27.37 -8.45 13.01
C LEU A 6 27.70 -6.97 13.22
N LYS A 7 28.52 -6.66 14.22
CA LYS A 7 28.90 -5.28 14.59
C LYS A 7 27.69 -4.36 14.77
N GLY A 8 26.66 -4.83 15.47
CA GLY A 8 25.44 -4.06 15.75
C GLY A 8 24.45 -3.94 14.60
N ARG A 9 24.68 -4.62 13.46
CA ARG A 9 23.75 -4.60 12.31
C ARG A 9 23.35 -6.02 11.92
N PRO A 10 22.07 -6.30 11.70
CA PRO A 10 21.64 -7.61 11.21
C PRO A 10 22.11 -7.80 9.75
N ILE A 11 22.85 -8.88 9.53
CA ILE A 11 23.29 -9.25 8.18
C ILE A 11 22.15 -9.89 7.42
N ARG A 12 22.11 -9.63 6.13
CA ARG A 12 21.14 -10.25 5.23
C ARG A 12 21.87 -11.09 4.19
N ILE A 13 21.61 -12.39 4.21
CA ILE A 13 22.19 -13.34 3.27
C ILE A 13 21.10 -13.73 2.27
N MET A 14 21.42 -13.67 0.98
CA MET A 14 20.53 -14.10 -0.10
C MET A 14 21.36 -14.69 -1.24
N TRP A 15 20.72 -15.50 -2.05
CA TRP A 15 21.35 -16.02 -3.26
C TRP A 15 21.66 -14.89 -4.24
N SER A 16 22.84 -14.94 -4.84
CA SER A 16 23.23 -13.96 -5.86
C SER A 16 22.55 -14.27 -7.18
N GLN A 17 21.55 -13.49 -7.52
CA GLN A 17 20.90 -13.54 -8.83
C GLN A 17 21.55 -12.53 -9.76
N ARG A 18 22.38 -13.03 -10.67
CA ARG A 18 23.09 -12.19 -11.67
C ARG A 18 22.18 -11.73 -12.79
N ASP A 19 21.14 -12.52 -13.10
CA ASP A 19 20.19 -12.16 -14.16
C ASP A 19 19.19 -11.10 -13.70
N PRO A 20 19.20 -9.90 -14.30
CA PRO A 20 18.24 -8.86 -13.97
C PRO A 20 16.80 -9.20 -14.36
N SER A 21 16.58 -10.08 -15.35
CA SER A 21 15.25 -10.45 -15.83
C SER A 21 14.46 -11.20 -14.76
N LEU A 22 15.09 -12.13 -14.06
CA LEU A 22 14.48 -12.87 -12.95
C LEU A 22 14.06 -11.97 -11.80
N ARG A 23 14.83 -10.92 -11.52
CA ARG A 23 14.49 -9.94 -10.48
C ARG A 23 13.35 -9.00 -10.90
N ARG A 24 13.20 -8.74 -12.19
CA ARG A 24 12.17 -7.86 -12.76
C ARG A 24 10.87 -8.57 -13.05
N SER A 25 10.86 -9.89 -13.21
CA SER A 25 9.68 -10.68 -13.55
C SER A 25 8.56 -10.55 -12.52
N GLY A 26 8.91 -10.28 -11.26
CA GLY A 26 7.92 -10.21 -10.16
C GLY A 26 7.29 -11.55 -9.78
N VAL A 27 7.66 -12.63 -10.49
CA VAL A 27 7.18 -13.98 -10.21
C VAL A 27 7.69 -14.41 -8.84
N GLY A 28 6.80 -14.98 -8.02
CA GLY A 28 7.13 -15.38 -6.65
C GLY A 28 7.33 -14.20 -5.67
N ASN A 29 7.13 -12.96 -6.09
CA ASN A 29 7.33 -11.80 -5.24
C ASN A 29 6.01 -11.37 -4.59
N VAL A 30 5.99 -11.30 -3.26
CA VAL A 30 4.83 -10.98 -2.45
C VAL A 30 5.06 -9.65 -1.74
N PHE A 31 4.05 -8.81 -1.76
CA PHE A 31 4.00 -7.54 -1.05
C PHE A 31 3.10 -7.67 0.18
N ILE A 32 3.61 -7.25 1.32
CA ILE A 32 2.91 -7.28 2.60
C ILE A 32 2.79 -5.85 3.11
N LYS A 33 1.59 -5.43 3.51
CA LYS A 33 1.35 -4.13 4.15
C LYS A 33 0.57 -4.26 5.44
N ASN A 34 0.51 -3.17 6.19
CA ASN A 34 -0.10 -3.09 7.52
C ASN A 34 0.61 -3.96 8.55
N LEU A 35 1.94 -4.11 8.40
CA LEU A 35 2.78 -4.77 9.39
C LEU A 35 2.89 -3.92 10.65
N ASP A 36 2.93 -4.59 11.80
CA ASP A 36 3.29 -3.91 13.04
C ASP A 36 4.76 -3.44 13.00
N LYS A 37 5.06 -2.33 13.66
CA LYS A 37 6.43 -1.78 13.71
C LYS A 37 7.44 -2.71 14.37
N ALA A 38 7.00 -3.59 15.27
CA ALA A 38 7.82 -4.56 15.96
C ALA A 38 8.23 -5.76 15.08
N ILE A 39 7.60 -5.94 13.90
CA ILE A 39 7.93 -7.04 12.99
C ILE A 39 9.21 -6.68 12.23
N ASP A 40 10.25 -7.44 12.49
CA ASP A 40 11.54 -7.34 11.83
C ASP A 40 11.67 -8.31 10.64
N ASN A 41 12.82 -8.29 9.98
CA ASN A 41 13.10 -9.18 8.85
C ASN A 41 13.10 -10.66 9.26
N LYS A 42 13.54 -10.96 10.48
CA LYS A 42 13.60 -12.33 11.01
C LYS A 42 12.21 -12.87 11.26
N ALA A 43 11.38 -12.14 11.99
CA ALA A 43 9.99 -12.53 12.26
C ALA A 43 9.19 -12.73 10.96
N MET A 44 9.40 -11.86 9.98
CA MET A 44 8.76 -12.01 8.66
C MET A 44 9.30 -13.24 7.93
N TYR A 45 10.60 -13.50 7.95
CA TYR A 45 11.18 -14.70 7.36
C TYR A 45 10.64 -15.97 8.00
N ASP A 46 10.60 -16.04 9.32
CA ASP A 46 10.12 -17.22 10.08
C ASP A 46 8.63 -17.49 9.79
N THR A 47 7.82 -16.43 9.68
CA THR A 47 6.38 -16.56 9.35
C THR A 47 6.16 -17.08 7.94
N PHE A 48 6.92 -16.60 6.97
CA PHE A 48 6.69 -16.92 5.55
C PHE A 48 7.47 -18.16 5.07
N SER A 49 8.51 -18.60 5.78
CA SER A 49 9.29 -19.80 5.44
C SER A 49 8.47 -21.09 5.46
N ALA A 50 7.36 -21.11 6.20
CA ALA A 50 6.44 -22.24 6.24
C ALA A 50 5.73 -22.53 4.90
N PHE A 51 5.72 -21.59 3.96
CA PHE A 51 5.04 -21.71 2.67
C PHE A 51 5.95 -22.14 1.53
N GLY A 52 7.25 -22.02 1.70
CA GLY A 52 8.24 -22.40 0.71
C GLY A 52 9.58 -21.71 0.89
N ASN A 53 10.52 -22.05 0.00
CA ASN A 53 11.85 -21.48 0.05
C ASN A 53 11.84 -19.98 -0.29
N ILE A 54 12.47 -19.19 0.57
CA ILE A 54 12.55 -17.73 0.43
C ILE A 54 13.91 -17.35 -0.14
N LEU A 55 13.93 -16.73 -1.31
CA LEU A 55 15.12 -16.19 -1.93
C LEU A 55 15.55 -14.87 -1.28
N SER A 56 14.60 -14.02 -0.94
CA SER A 56 14.90 -12.79 -0.22
C SER A 56 13.68 -12.28 0.58
N CYS A 57 13.95 -11.64 1.71
CA CYS A 57 12.95 -11.05 2.58
C CYS A 57 13.43 -9.68 3.04
N LYS A 58 12.57 -8.67 3.02
CA LYS A 58 12.92 -7.32 3.46
C LYS A 58 11.70 -6.57 4.00
N VAL A 59 11.77 -6.11 5.23
CA VAL A 59 10.88 -5.08 5.78
C VAL A 59 11.43 -3.71 5.40
N ALA A 60 10.58 -2.84 4.88
CA ALA A 60 10.96 -1.47 4.57
C ALA A 60 11.16 -0.67 5.86
N GLN A 61 12.29 0.00 5.95
CA GLN A 61 12.64 0.85 7.08
C GLN A 61 12.86 2.27 6.60
N ASP A 62 12.64 3.21 7.48
CA ASP A 62 13.00 4.59 7.21
C ASP A 62 14.52 4.77 7.30
N GLY A 63 15.08 5.50 6.34
CA GLY A 63 16.53 5.68 6.23
C GLY A 63 17.11 6.53 7.37
N ALA A 64 16.33 7.41 7.94
CA ALA A 64 16.75 8.34 8.99
C ALA A 64 16.56 7.74 10.39
N SER A 65 15.38 7.20 10.69
CA SER A 65 15.03 6.68 12.01
C SER A 65 15.32 5.18 12.18
N GLY A 66 15.46 4.43 11.08
CA GLY A 66 15.56 2.96 11.10
C GLY A 66 14.26 2.24 11.47
N GLU A 67 13.17 2.98 11.71
CA GLU A 67 11.87 2.41 12.04
C GLU A 67 11.21 1.69 10.84
N SER A 68 10.42 0.67 11.15
CA SER A 68 9.63 -0.01 10.13
C SER A 68 8.56 0.92 9.53
N LYS A 69 8.48 0.96 8.20
CA LYS A 69 7.42 1.66 7.47
C LYS A 69 6.10 0.90 7.44
N GLY A 70 6.00 -0.25 8.10
CA GLY A 70 4.79 -1.07 8.16
C GLY A 70 4.49 -1.86 6.87
N TYR A 71 5.47 -2.06 6.00
CA TYR A 71 5.34 -2.92 4.82
C TYR A 71 6.65 -3.64 4.49
N GLY A 72 6.54 -4.72 3.74
CA GLY A 72 7.69 -5.51 3.35
C GLY A 72 7.47 -6.32 2.08
N PHE A 73 8.51 -7.03 1.69
CA PHE A 73 8.55 -7.87 0.50
C PHE A 73 9.14 -9.22 0.86
N VAL A 74 8.55 -10.29 0.33
CA VAL A 74 9.07 -11.66 0.39
C VAL A 74 9.12 -12.20 -1.02
N HIS A 75 10.28 -12.67 -1.42
CA HIS A 75 10.47 -13.30 -2.72
C HIS A 75 10.66 -14.80 -2.53
N PHE A 76 9.68 -15.56 -2.96
CA PHE A 76 9.73 -17.02 -2.97
C PHE A 76 10.43 -17.54 -4.22
N GLU A 77 10.97 -18.74 -4.12
CA GLU A 77 11.57 -19.44 -5.25
C GLU A 77 10.53 -19.83 -6.29
N THR A 78 9.31 -20.20 -5.84
CA THR A 78 8.23 -20.66 -6.70
C THR A 78 7.00 -19.74 -6.59
N GLU A 79 6.25 -19.62 -7.69
CA GLU A 79 5.00 -18.86 -7.70
C GLU A 79 3.93 -19.53 -6.82
N GLU A 80 3.91 -20.85 -6.77
CA GLU A 80 2.96 -21.63 -5.97
C GLU A 80 3.11 -21.33 -4.47
N ALA A 81 4.34 -21.24 -3.97
CA ALA A 81 4.62 -20.84 -2.60
C ALA A 81 4.10 -19.42 -2.30
N ALA A 82 4.30 -18.50 -3.23
CA ALA A 82 3.79 -17.14 -3.12
C ALA A 82 2.25 -17.09 -3.07
N LEU A 83 1.57 -17.84 -3.94
CA LEU A 83 0.12 -17.94 -3.95
C LEU A 83 -0.43 -18.57 -2.66
N SER A 84 0.19 -19.64 -2.18
CA SER A 84 -0.17 -20.27 -0.90
C SER A 84 -0.03 -19.31 0.27
N ALA A 85 1.06 -18.53 0.30
CA ALA A 85 1.29 -17.49 1.32
C ALA A 85 0.21 -16.40 1.25
N ILE A 86 -0.13 -15.92 0.05
CA ILE A 86 -1.19 -14.93 -0.14
C ILE A 86 -2.53 -15.46 0.38
N GLN A 87 -2.92 -16.67 -0.01
CA GLN A 87 -4.21 -17.23 0.38
C GLN A 87 -4.34 -17.44 1.90
N LYS A 88 -3.26 -17.90 2.55
CA LYS A 88 -3.29 -18.24 3.97
C LYS A 88 -3.04 -17.07 4.89
N VAL A 89 -2.17 -16.14 4.52
CA VAL A 89 -1.75 -15.04 5.42
C VAL A 89 -2.53 -13.75 5.19
N ASN A 90 -3.14 -13.56 4.01
CA ASN A 90 -3.91 -12.36 3.75
C ASN A 90 -5.11 -12.23 4.68
N GLY A 91 -5.15 -11.15 5.43
CA GLY A 91 -6.20 -10.89 6.41
C GLY A 91 -5.97 -11.52 7.78
N MET A 92 -4.87 -12.26 8.00
CA MET A 92 -4.50 -12.76 9.32
C MET A 92 -4.04 -11.65 10.25
N LEU A 93 -4.13 -11.90 11.55
CA LEU A 93 -3.60 -11.03 12.59
C LEU A 93 -2.13 -11.39 12.89
N LEU A 94 -1.22 -10.47 12.60
CA LEU A 94 0.17 -10.55 13.03
C LEU A 94 0.42 -9.42 14.03
N ASN A 95 0.84 -9.77 15.23
CA ASN A 95 1.01 -8.81 16.35
C ASN A 95 -0.23 -7.90 16.57
N GLY A 96 -1.44 -8.47 16.49
CA GLY A 96 -2.68 -7.72 16.70
C GLY A 96 -3.12 -6.84 15.54
N LYS A 97 -2.35 -6.78 14.43
CA LYS A 97 -2.71 -6.04 13.22
C LYS A 97 -3.08 -6.98 12.09
N LYS A 98 -4.20 -6.69 11.44
CA LYS A 98 -4.65 -7.42 10.26
C LYS A 98 -3.76 -7.05 9.08
N VAL A 99 -2.96 -8.01 8.61
CA VAL A 99 -2.03 -7.79 7.50
C VAL A 99 -2.73 -8.00 6.15
N PHE A 100 -2.28 -7.23 5.17
CA PHE A 100 -2.64 -7.46 3.78
C PHE A 100 -1.46 -8.08 3.05
N VAL A 101 -1.70 -9.17 2.35
CA VAL A 101 -0.71 -9.89 1.55
C VAL A 101 -1.22 -10.03 0.13
N GLY A 102 -0.41 -9.61 -0.84
CA GLY A 102 -0.79 -9.66 -2.25
C GLY A 102 0.43 -9.81 -3.16
N ARG A 103 0.20 -10.07 -4.44
CA ARG A 103 1.28 -10.08 -5.44
C ARG A 103 1.96 -8.72 -5.52
N PHE A 104 3.26 -8.73 -5.70
CA PHE A 104 3.99 -7.52 -6.00
C PHE A 104 3.67 -7.04 -7.42
N VAL A 105 3.21 -5.81 -7.53
CA VAL A 105 3.00 -5.14 -8.82
C VAL A 105 4.00 -3.99 -8.93
N PRO A 106 4.81 -3.94 -9.98
CA PRO A 106 5.75 -2.83 -10.21
C PRO A 106 5.05 -1.47 -10.24
N ARG A 107 5.77 -0.42 -9.87
CA ARG A 107 5.20 0.94 -9.77
C ARG A 107 4.59 1.40 -11.10
N LYS A 108 5.26 1.14 -12.21
CA LYS A 108 4.78 1.52 -13.54
C LYS A 108 3.44 0.88 -13.87
N ASP A 109 3.31 -0.43 -13.61
CA ASP A 109 2.08 -1.17 -13.89
C ASP A 109 0.93 -0.72 -12.99
N ARG A 110 1.22 -0.41 -11.72
CA ARG A 110 0.24 0.20 -10.81
C ARG A 110 -0.20 1.59 -11.27
N GLU A 111 0.70 2.39 -11.80
CA GLU A 111 0.37 3.73 -12.33
C GLU A 111 -0.53 3.63 -13.56
N ILE A 112 -0.29 2.65 -14.44
CA ILE A 112 -1.16 2.38 -15.60
C ILE A 112 -2.54 1.91 -15.12
N GLU A 113 -2.59 0.93 -14.22
CA GLU A 113 -3.84 0.40 -13.68
C GLU A 113 -4.64 1.46 -12.90
N LEU A 114 -3.95 2.31 -12.13
CA LEU A 114 -4.56 3.45 -11.45
C LEU A 114 -5.04 4.50 -12.45
N GLY A 115 -4.31 4.76 -13.53
CA GLY A 115 -4.72 5.67 -14.60
C GLY A 115 -5.99 5.21 -15.31
N GLU A 116 -6.14 3.91 -15.56
CA GLU A 116 -7.39 3.36 -16.11
C GLU A 116 -8.55 3.42 -15.12
N LYS A 117 -8.28 3.12 -13.84
CA LYS A 117 -9.26 3.27 -12.76
C LYS A 117 -9.62 4.73 -12.52
N ALA A 118 -8.64 5.65 -12.62
CA ALA A 118 -8.87 7.08 -12.44
C ALA A 118 -9.87 7.65 -13.46
N LYS A 119 -9.92 7.12 -14.67
CA LYS A 119 -10.96 7.48 -15.66
C LYS A 119 -12.37 7.09 -15.20
N LYS A 120 -12.50 6.19 -14.25
CA LYS A 120 -13.77 5.73 -13.66
C LYS A 120 -14.02 6.30 -12.26
N PHE A 121 -13.09 7.12 -11.75
CA PHE A 121 -13.30 7.73 -10.42
C PHE A 121 -14.38 8.79 -10.49
N THR A 122 -15.33 8.62 -9.63
CA THR A 122 -16.43 9.56 -9.40
C THR A 122 -16.21 10.42 -8.16
N ASN A 123 -15.10 10.20 -7.46
CA ASN A 123 -14.76 10.93 -6.23
C ASN A 123 -13.99 12.20 -6.57
N VAL A 124 -14.48 13.33 -6.11
CA VAL A 124 -13.83 14.63 -6.25
C VAL A 124 -13.28 15.05 -4.90
N PHE A 125 -12.06 15.52 -4.89
CA PHE A 125 -11.39 16.05 -3.71
C PHE A 125 -11.20 17.56 -3.88
N ILE A 126 -11.65 18.34 -2.90
CA ILE A 126 -11.51 19.79 -2.88
C ILE A 126 -10.70 20.17 -1.65
N LYS A 127 -9.74 21.08 -1.84
CA LYS A 127 -8.92 21.66 -0.79
C LYS A 127 -8.94 23.18 -0.87
N ASN A 128 -8.49 23.83 0.20
CA ASN A 128 -8.48 25.28 0.35
C ASN A 128 -9.89 25.88 0.37
N LEU A 129 -10.83 25.21 1.07
CA LEU A 129 -12.14 25.77 1.36
C LEU A 129 -12.03 26.74 2.56
N SER A 130 -12.79 27.84 2.49
CA SER A 130 -12.94 28.74 3.62
C SER A 130 -13.66 28.03 4.77
N GLU A 131 -13.39 28.42 6.00
CA GLU A 131 -14.02 27.84 7.21
C GLU A 131 -15.55 28.03 7.25
N ASP A 132 -16.04 29.04 6.53
CA ASP A 132 -17.47 29.42 6.47
C ASP A 132 -18.26 28.54 5.50
N VAL A 133 -17.61 27.74 4.65
CA VAL A 133 -18.30 26.91 3.63
C VAL A 133 -18.92 25.69 4.27
N ASP A 134 -20.23 25.57 4.14
CA ASP A 134 -21.00 24.44 4.66
C ASP A 134 -21.28 23.36 3.61
N GLU A 135 -21.62 22.15 4.07
CA GLU A 135 -22.00 21.03 3.21
C GLU A 135 -23.20 21.35 2.30
N SER A 136 -24.12 22.18 2.76
CA SER A 136 -25.31 22.63 2.00
C SER A 136 -24.93 23.49 0.79
N GLU A 137 -24.00 24.42 0.98
CA GLU A 137 -23.52 25.31 -0.07
C GLU A 137 -22.76 24.53 -1.15
N LEU A 138 -21.90 23.62 -0.71
CA LEU A 138 -21.18 22.73 -1.62
C LEU A 138 -22.14 21.81 -2.39
N THR A 139 -23.18 21.29 -1.74
CA THR A 139 -24.20 20.48 -2.41
C THR A 139 -24.86 21.27 -3.52
N THR A 140 -25.32 22.48 -3.24
CA THR A 140 -25.97 23.36 -4.23
C THR A 140 -25.04 23.71 -5.39
N MET A 141 -23.75 23.96 -5.09
CA MET A 141 -22.77 24.31 -6.08
C MET A 141 -22.47 23.15 -7.05
N PHE A 142 -22.44 21.93 -6.52
CA PHE A 142 -22.01 20.75 -7.28
C PHE A 142 -23.16 19.91 -7.84
N GLU A 143 -24.39 20.06 -7.34
CA GLU A 143 -25.58 19.34 -7.82
C GLU A 143 -25.84 19.55 -9.32
N LYS A 144 -25.46 20.71 -9.85
CA LYS A 144 -25.55 21.01 -11.30
C LYS A 144 -24.66 20.12 -12.18
N TYR A 145 -23.65 19.46 -11.62
CA TYR A 145 -22.75 18.57 -12.37
C TYR A 145 -23.13 17.08 -12.26
N GLY A 146 -24.03 16.73 -11.34
CA GLY A 146 -24.50 15.37 -11.17
C GLY A 146 -25.01 15.08 -9.77
N LYS A 147 -25.60 13.90 -9.60
CA LYS A 147 -26.14 13.46 -8.32
C LYS A 147 -25.01 13.20 -7.32
N ILE A 148 -25.06 13.87 -6.18
CA ILE A 148 -24.12 13.68 -5.08
C ILE A 148 -24.59 12.48 -4.24
N THR A 149 -23.72 11.50 -4.08
CA THR A 149 -24.01 10.29 -3.28
C THR A 149 -23.60 10.47 -1.83
N SER A 150 -22.48 11.10 -1.59
CA SER A 150 -22.00 11.44 -0.26
C SER A 150 -21.11 12.68 -0.31
N LEU A 151 -21.26 13.54 0.67
CA LEU A 151 -20.45 14.73 0.85
C LEU A 151 -20.04 14.80 2.31
N LYS A 152 -18.77 15.07 2.57
CA LYS A 152 -18.26 15.26 3.90
C LYS A 152 -17.20 16.37 3.92
N VAL A 153 -17.44 17.40 4.72
CA VAL A 153 -16.48 18.45 5.02
C VAL A 153 -15.73 18.08 6.28
N MET A 154 -14.41 17.91 6.18
CA MET A 154 -13.56 17.70 7.34
C MET A 154 -12.97 19.02 7.78
N LYS A 155 -13.42 19.54 8.90
CA LYS A 155 -12.84 20.69 9.61
C LYS A 155 -11.88 20.10 10.67
N GLY A 156 -10.59 20.30 10.56
CA GLY A 156 -9.60 19.72 11.49
C GLY A 156 -8.48 20.67 11.84
N ASN A 157 -8.23 20.82 13.14
CA ASN A 157 -7.04 21.46 13.69
C ASN A 157 -5.81 20.56 13.52
N PHE A 158 -5.29 20.43 12.31
CA PHE A 158 -3.95 19.93 12.11
C PHE A 158 -3.09 21.08 11.56
N ILE A 159 -2.05 21.36 12.31
CA ILE A 159 -1.00 22.31 11.97
C ILE A 159 -0.56 22.08 10.51
N SER A 160 -0.87 23.04 9.64
CA SER A 160 -0.61 23.13 8.22
C SER A 160 -1.55 22.37 7.25
N GLN A 161 -2.45 23.15 6.69
CA GLN A 161 -3.30 22.94 5.50
C GLN A 161 -4.67 22.31 5.74
N ASP A 162 -5.69 23.15 5.60
CA ASP A 162 -7.11 22.82 5.61
C ASP A 162 -7.44 21.80 4.52
N PHE A 163 -7.86 20.61 4.94
CA PHE A 163 -8.30 19.57 4.02
C PHE A 163 -9.81 19.40 4.12
N SER A 164 -10.50 19.71 3.05
CA SER A 164 -11.91 19.34 2.87
C SER A 164 -11.98 18.20 1.87
N ILE A 165 -12.59 17.09 2.24
CA ILE A 165 -12.75 15.91 1.38
C ILE A 165 -14.20 15.82 0.96
N ILE A 166 -14.44 15.84 -0.34
CA ILE A 166 -15.76 15.64 -0.93
C ILE A 166 -15.74 14.36 -1.75
N PHE A 167 -16.67 13.46 -1.46
CA PHE A 167 -16.88 12.26 -2.24
C PHE A 167 -18.07 12.48 -3.17
N PHE A 168 -17.81 12.56 -4.46
CA PHE A 168 -18.81 12.59 -5.49
C PHE A 168 -18.94 11.24 -6.14
N SER A 169 -20.15 10.73 -6.30
CA SER A 169 -20.43 9.68 -7.28
C SER A 169 -21.15 10.32 -8.47
N MET A 170 -20.46 10.49 -9.56
CA MET A 170 -21.05 10.92 -10.82
C MET A 170 -21.51 9.71 -11.63
N MET A 171 -22.77 9.69 -12.03
CA MET A 171 -23.32 8.66 -12.93
C MET A 171 -23.10 8.96 -14.42
N SER A 172 -22.27 9.94 -14.80
CA SER A 172 -22.02 10.19 -16.22
C SER A 172 -20.63 10.75 -16.49
N PRO A 173 -19.90 10.20 -17.50
CA PRO A 173 -18.59 10.70 -17.88
C PRO A 173 -18.76 11.86 -18.89
N CYS A 174 -18.97 13.06 -18.39
CA CYS A 174 -18.92 14.27 -19.22
C CYS A 174 -18.16 15.37 -18.50
N PHE A 175 -16.85 15.22 -18.42
CA PHE A 175 -15.92 16.34 -18.27
C PHE A 175 -14.99 16.34 -19.47
N THR A 176 -15.31 17.12 -20.49
CA THR A 176 -14.34 17.65 -21.43
C THR A 176 -13.77 18.92 -20.82
N TRP A 177 -12.46 18.89 -20.56
CA TRP A 177 -11.63 20.06 -20.27
C TRP A 177 -11.33 20.78 -21.58
#